data_cbd3851347c54df19b92b7b8e76a20fc
#
_entry.id   cbd3851347c54df19b92b7b8e76a20fc
#
_cell.length_a   1.000
_cell.length_b   1.000
_cell.length_c   1.000
_cell.angle_alpha   90.00
_cell.angle_beta   90.00
_cell.angle_gamma   90.00
#
_symmetry.space_group_name_H-M   'P 1'
#
loop_
_entity.id
_entity.type
_entity.pdbx_description
1 polymer ?
#
loop_
_entity_poly.entity_id
_entity_poly.type
_entity_poly.pdbx_seq_one_letter_code
_entity_poly.pdbx_strand_id
1 'polypeptide(L)'
;MNILSIQSWVAYGHVGNASAMFPIQRLGHEVWGIHTVQFSNHTGYGAWRGEVFGAELIRELVGGLEDRNVLPRCDGVLSGYMGSAEIGDAILDTVGRVKAANAAAHYCCDPVIGDVGRGVFVRPGIPEFMRDRAVPAADLITPNQFELDYLSGRTTTTRAEAFAACDAVHANGPRVIMVTSLHTEDTPADCIDLMASGPDGRYLVRTPKLDISVNGAGDAIAALFFVHWKSTHSTAEALSKAASSAYGLLARTAAAGSREILTVAAQDEFVTPSRIFTPEKL
;
A
#
# COMPACT_ATOMS: atom_id res chain seq x y z
N MET A 1 0.35 -16.67 6.88
CA MET A 1 0.21 -16.45 5.42
C MET A 1 1.59 -16.25 4.83
N ASN A 2 1.73 -16.50 3.52
CA ASN A 2 2.95 -16.21 2.74
C ASN A 2 2.60 -15.12 1.73
N ILE A 3 3.25 -13.98 1.81
CA ILE A 3 3.02 -12.82 0.94
C ILE A 3 4.23 -12.62 0.04
N LEU A 4 4.02 -12.56 -1.27
CA LEU A 4 5.02 -12.14 -2.24
C LEU A 4 4.93 -10.62 -2.39
N SER A 5 5.95 -9.91 -1.91
CA SER A 5 5.98 -8.44 -1.95
C SER A 5 6.96 -7.96 -3.01
N ILE A 6 6.44 -7.24 -4.03
CA ILE A 6 7.21 -6.74 -5.19
C ILE A 6 7.17 -5.22 -5.16
N GLN A 7 8.20 -4.61 -4.56
CA GLN A 7 8.27 -3.17 -4.32
C GLN A 7 9.72 -2.67 -4.36
N SER A 8 9.90 -1.36 -4.24
CA SER A 8 11.24 -0.75 -4.10
C SER A 8 11.93 -1.18 -2.80
N TRP A 9 13.26 -0.99 -2.78
CA TRP A 9 14.08 -1.17 -1.57
C TRP A 9 15.08 -0.04 -1.43
N VAL A 10 15.30 0.42 -0.20
CA VAL A 10 16.37 1.36 0.15
C VAL A 10 17.28 0.75 1.22
N ALA A 11 18.57 1.09 1.15
CA ALA A 11 19.54 0.64 2.15
C ALA A 11 19.42 1.45 3.46
N TYR A 12 19.12 2.74 3.36
CA TYR A 12 18.88 3.63 4.49
C TYR A 12 17.44 4.15 4.45
N GLY A 13 16.74 4.02 5.59
CA GLY A 13 15.35 4.40 5.73
C GLY A 13 14.37 3.26 5.42
N HIS A 14 13.08 3.59 5.41
CA HIS A 14 12.00 2.61 5.30
C HIS A 14 10.96 3.07 4.29
N VAL A 15 11.10 2.60 3.03
CA VAL A 15 10.12 2.76 1.96
C VAL A 15 10.02 1.45 1.16
N GLY A 16 8.92 1.22 0.47
CA GLY A 16 8.68 -0.01 -0.29
C GLY A 16 8.81 -1.25 0.60
N ASN A 17 9.53 -2.26 0.13
CA ASN A 17 9.78 -3.49 0.88
C ASN A 17 10.48 -3.25 2.23
N ALA A 18 11.35 -2.24 2.33
CA ALA A 18 11.99 -1.90 3.61
C ALA A 18 11.00 -1.37 4.66
N SER A 19 9.83 -0.88 4.23
CA SER A 19 8.73 -0.46 5.11
C SER A 19 7.68 -1.56 5.29
N ALA A 20 7.29 -2.24 4.21
CA ALA A 20 6.16 -3.17 4.18
C ALA A 20 6.47 -4.54 4.81
N MET A 21 7.69 -5.09 4.60
CA MET A 21 7.98 -6.47 4.99
C MET A 21 8.03 -6.68 6.50
N PHE A 22 8.68 -5.77 7.23
CA PHE A 22 8.87 -5.93 8.67
C PHE A 22 7.54 -5.94 9.46
N PRO A 23 6.56 -5.04 9.21
CA PRO A 23 5.24 -5.12 9.84
C PRO A 23 4.53 -6.46 9.59
N ILE A 24 4.57 -6.97 8.36
CA ILE A 24 3.97 -8.26 8.01
C ILE A 24 4.64 -9.39 8.80
N GLN A 25 5.97 -9.42 8.87
CA GLN A 25 6.74 -10.42 9.63
C GLN A 25 6.49 -10.30 11.14
N ARG A 26 6.38 -9.07 11.66
CA ARG A 26 6.09 -8.81 13.08
C ARG A 26 4.70 -9.31 13.49
N LEU A 27 3.77 -9.38 12.53
CA LEU A 27 2.44 -9.98 12.68
C LEU A 27 2.44 -11.52 12.53
N GLY A 28 3.60 -12.15 12.35
CA GLY A 28 3.74 -13.60 12.27
C GLY A 28 3.47 -14.19 10.88
N HIS A 29 3.65 -13.41 9.82
CA HIS A 29 3.49 -13.85 8.43
C HIS A 29 4.83 -13.93 7.70
N GLU A 30 4.96 -14.86 6.76
CA GLU A 30 6.12 -14.94 5.88
C GLU A 30 6.01 -13.94 4.74
N VAL A 31 7.14 -13.31 4.38
CA VAL A 31 7.23 -12.40 3.23
C VAL A 31 8.38 -12.80 2.34
N TRP A 32 8.07 -12.97 1.06
CA TRP A 32 9.07 -13.17 0.00
C TRP A 32 9.23 -11.85 -0.73
N GLY A 33 10.39 -11.22 -0.61
CA GLY A 33 10.65 -9.90 -1.18
C GLY A 33 11.33 -9.99 -2.54
N ILE A 34 10.73 -9.36 -3.56
CA ILE A 34 11.39 -9.04 -4.84
C ILE A 34 11.48 -7.53 -4.93
N HIS A 35 12.66 -7.00 -5.26
CA HIS A 35 12.88 -5.56 -5.32
C HIS A 35 12.80 -5.07 -6.76
N THR A 36 12.03 -3.99 -6.97
CA THR A 36 11.93 -3.30 -8.27
C THR A 36 13.12 -2.36 -8.48
N VAL A 37 13.65 -1.82 -7.39
CA VAL A 37 14.84 -0.97 -7.36
C VAL A 37 15.63 -1.25 -6.09
N GLN A 38 16.95 -1.00 -6.15
CA GLN A 38 17.82 -0.96 -4.97
C GLN A 38 18.48 0.41 -4.93
N PHE A 39 18.05 1.28 -4.01
CA PHE A 39 18.64 2.60 -3.82
C PHE A 39 19.32 2.74 -2.46
N SER A 40 20.26 3.69 -2.36
CA SER A 40 20.92 4.00 -1.08
C SER A 40 19.94 4.58 -0.06
N ASN A 41 18.98 5.39 -0.50
CA ASN A 41 17.99 6.10 0.30
C ASN A 41 16.81 6.54 -0.58
N HIS A 42 15.74 7.03 0.04
CA HIS A 42 14.61 7.58 -0.70
C HIS A 42 15.00 8.78 -1.56
N THR A 43 14.43 8.85 -2.78
CA THR A 43 14.73 9.92 -3.76
C THR A 43 14.38 11.33 -3.26
N GLY A 44 13.46 11.46 -2.31
CA GLY A 44 13.09 12.71 -1.64
C GLY A 44 14.23 13.38 -0.83
N TYR A 45 15.37 12.70 -0.65
CA TYR A 45 16.58 13.33 -0.11
C TYR A 45 17.33 14.24 -1.11
N GLY A 46 16.87 14.27 -2.37
CA GLY A 46 17.46 15.10 -3.44
C GLY A 46 18.59 14.39 -4.19
N ALA A 47 19.33 13.48 -3.53
CA ALA A 47 20.36 12.69 -4.16
C ALA A 47 20.28 11.24 -3.65
N TRP A 48 20.52 10.29 -4.53
CA TRP A 48 20.57 8.85 -4.23
C TRP A 48 21.52 8.15 -5.20
N ARG A 49 21.89 6.92 -4.86
CA ARG A 49 22.64 6.00 -5.72
C ARG A 49 21.95 4.66 -5.75
N GLY A 50 22.15 3.91 -6.81
CA GLY A 50 21.59 2.58 -6.97
C GLY A 50 21.05 2.34 -8.35
N GLU A 51 20.23 1.30 -8.49
CA GLU A 51 19.79 0.77 -9.78
C GLU A 51 18.28 0.49 -9.77
N VAL A 52 17.65 0.66 -10.92
CA VAL A 52 16.32 0.16 -11.23
C VAL A 52 16.50 -1.18 -11.94
N PHE A 53 15.91 -2.23 -11.39
CA PHE A 53 16.03 -3.58 -11.96
C PHE A 53 15.18 -3.73 -13.21
N GLY A 54 15.62 -4.61 -14.13
CA GLY A 54 14.85 -4.93 -15.33
C GLY A 54 13.69 -5.87 -15.01
N ALA A 55 12.63 -5.79 -15.82
CA ALA A 55 11.48 -6.69 -15.72
C ALA A 55 11.86 -8.18 -15.83
N GLU A 56 12.91 -8.49 -16.61
CA GLU A 56 13.40 -9.86 -16.78
C GLU A 56 13.92 -10.46 -15.46
N LEU A 57 14.64 -9.68 -14.65
CA LEU A 57 15.10 -10.15 -13.34
C LEU A 57 13.91 -10.58 -12.45
N ILE A 58 12.80 -9.84 -12.49
CA ILE A 58 11.60 -10.19 -11.72
C ILE A 58 11.04 -11.53 -12.20
N ARG A 59 10.96 -11.73 -13.54
CA ARG A 59 10.46 -12.99 -14.13
C ARG A 59 11.37 -14.18 -13.79
N GLU A 60 12.70 -13.99 -13.82
CA GLU A 60 13.67 -15.01 -13.43
C GLU A 60 13.52 -15.40 -11.97
N LEU A 61 13.40 -14.42 -11.06
CA LEU A 61 13.21 -14.70 -9.63
C LEU A 61 11.90 -15.46 -9.38
N VAL A 62 10.81 -15.07 -10.04
CA VAL A 62 9.53 -15.79 -9.95
C VAL A 62 9.64 -17.20 -10.55
N GLY A 63 10.35 -17.38 -11.66
CA GLY A 63 10.66 -18.71 -12.22
C GLY A 63 11.42 -19.59 -11.20
N GLY A 64 12.38 -19.01 -10.49
CA GLY A 64 13.08 -19.72 -9.42
C GLY A 64 12.17 -20.12 -8.24
N LEU A 65 11.14 -19.32 -7.93
CA LEU A 65 10.12 -19.69 -6.94
C LEU A 65 9.23 -20.83 -7.46
N GLU A 66 8.88 -20.81 -8.75
CA GLU A 66 8.13 -21.92 -9.38
C GLU A 66 8.93 -23.23 -9.36
N ASP A 67 10.21 -23.20 -9.70
CA ASP A 67 11.10 -24.37 -9.63
C ASP A 67 11.18 -24.98 -8.23
N ARG A 68 10.98 -24.18 -7.19
CA ARG A 68 10.86 -24.64 -5.78
C ARG A 68 9.45 -25.11 -5.42
N ASN A 69 8.48 -24.99 -6.35
CA ASN A 69 7.07 -25.33 -6.12
C ASN A 69 6.50 -24.64 -4.87
N VAL A 70 6.82 -23.35 -4.69
CA VAL A 70 6.35 -22.58 -3.52
C VAL A 70 5.12 -21.71 -3.84
N LEU A 71 4.86 -21.38 -5.11
CA LEU A 71 3.72 -20.54 -5.51
C LEU A 71 2.35 -21.07 -5.04
N PRO A 72 2.08 -22.40 -4.96
CA PRO A 72 0.85 -22.90 -4.39
C PRO A 72 0.62 -22.52 -2.91
N ARG A 73 1.67 -22.09 -2.20
CA ARG A 73 1.60 -21.62 -0.80
C ARG A 73 1.56 -20.10 -0.69
N CYS A 74 1.62 -19.37 -1.82
CA CYS A 74 1.53 -17.92 -1.83
C CYS A 74 0.08 -17.50 -1.61
N ASP A 75 -0.21 -16.85 -0.49
CA ASP A 75 -1.56 -16.40 -0.13
C ASP A 75 -1.91 -15.04 -0.76
N GLY A 76 -0.90 -14.27 -1.16
CA GLY A 76 -1.14 -12.99 -1.78
C GLY A 76 0.10 -12.33 -2.37
N VAL A 77 -0.15 -11.42 -3.31
CA VAL A 77 0.87 -10.55 -3.92
C VAL A 77 0.59 -9.12 -3.46
N LEU A 78 1.63 -8.41 -3.01
CA LEU A 78 1.58 -6.99 -2.68
C LEU A 78 2.55 -6.26 -3.62
N SER A 79 2.06 -5.27 -4.36
CA SER A 79 2.92 -4.39 -5.17
C SER A 79 2.81 -2.94 -4.72
N GLY A 80 3.87 -2.17 -4.92
CA GLY A 80 3.93 -0.74 -4.70
C GLY A 80 4.71 -0.06 -5.81
N TYR A 81 5.68 0.81 -5.47
CA TYR A 81 6.47 1.50 -6.48
C TYR A 81 7.21 0.54 -7.41
N MET A 82 6.96 0.68 -8.72
CA MET A 82 7.44 -0.28 -9.72
C MET A 82 8.62 0.22 -10.56
N GLY A 83 8.87 1.50 -10.66
CA GLY A 83 10.01 2.04 -11.42
C GLY A 83 9.81 2.18 -12.94
N SER A 84 9.05 1.31 -13.60
CA SER A 84 8.65 1.41 -15.01
C SER A 84 7.40 0.59 -15.30
N ALA A 85 6.73 0.87 -16.44
CA ALA A 85 5.56 0.10 -16.88
C ALA A 85 5.91 -1.36 -17.25
N GLU A 86 7.12 -1.61 -17.77
CA GLU A 86 7.59 -2.96 -18.10
C GLU A 86 7.75 -3.82 -16.81
N ILE A 87 8.18 -3.20 -15.71
CA ILE A 87 8.18 -3.86 -14.40
C ILE A 87 6.75 -4.17 -13.97
N GLY A 88 5.82 -3.24 -14.23
CA GLY A 88 4.39 -3.46 -13.99
C GLY A 88 3.87 -4.69 -14.74
N ASP A 89 4.26 -4.89 -15.99
CA ASP A 89 3.91 -6.08 -16.77
C ASP A 89 4.43 -7.37 -16.10
N ALA A 90 5.66 -7.36 -15.63
CA ALA A 90 6.23 -8.52 -14.91
C ALA A 90 5.52 -8.79 -13.57
N ILE A 91 5.05 -7.74 -12.89
CA ILE A 91 4.23 -7.88 -11.69
C ILE A 91 2.89 -8.55 -12.03
N LEU A 92 2.19 -8.09 -13.08
CA LEU A 92 0.90 -8.68 -13.48
C LEU A 92 1.06 -10.12 -13.99
N ASP A 93 2.13 -10.44 -14.72
CA ASP A 93 2.46 -11.83 -15.06
C ASP A 93 2.62 -12.67 -13.78
N THR A 94 3.38 -12.16 -12.80
CA THR A 94 3.56 -12.83 -11.51
C THR A 94 2.22 -13.06 -10.78
N VAL A 95 1.35 -12.06 -10.76
CA VAL A 95 0.00 -12.19 -10.18
C VAL A 95 -0.79 -13.31 -10.87
N GLY A 96 -0.73 -13.36 -12.20
CA GLY A 96 -1.37 -14.42 -13.00
C GLY A 96 -0.84 -15.81 -12.62
N ARG A 97 0.47 -15.97 -12.50
CA ARG A 97 1.15 -17.24 -12.12
C ARG A 97 0.78 -17.66 -10.70
N VAL A 98 0.79 -16.73 -9.74
CA VAL A 98 0.40 -17.00 -8.36
C VAL A 98 -1.07 -17.41 -8.28
N LYS A 99 -1.99 -16.68 -8.93
CA LYS A 99 -3.43 -17.01 -8.94
C LYS A 99 -3.72 -18.34 -9.67
N ALA A 100 -2.95 -18.68 -10.68
CA ALA A 100 -3.05 -19.99 -11.34
C ALA A 100 -2.59 -21.14 -10.41
N ALA A 101 -1.56 -20.91 -9.59
CA ALA A 101 -1.06 -21.90 -8.64
C ALA A 101 -1.90 -21.96 -7.34
N ASN A 102 -2.48 -20.85 -6.91
CA ASN A 102 -3.36 -20.74 -5.75
C ASN A 102 -4.53 -19.78 -6.05
N ALA A 103 -5.68 -20.34 -6.41
CA ALA A 103 -6.88 -19.55 -6.74
C ALA A 103 -7.44 -18.72 -5.56
N ALA A 104 -7.02 -19.00 -4.32
CA ALA A 104 -7.39 -18.23 -3.13
C ALA A 104 -6.43 -17.06 -2.85
N ALA A 105 -5.36 -16.91 -3.64
CA ALA A 105 -4.45 -15.80 -3.52
C ALA A 105 -5.11 -14.48 -3.97
N HIS A 106 -4.79 -13.38 -3.26
CA HIS A 106 -5.29 -12.05 -3.59
C HIS A 106 -4.14 -11.14 -4.01
N TYR A 107 -4.45 -10.20 -4.89
CA TYR A 107 -3.52 -9.14 -5.29
C TYR A 107 -3.92 -7.81 -4.66
N CYS A 108 -3.01 -7.26 -3.84
CA CYS A 108 -3.08 -5.91 -3.32
C CYS A 108 -2.14 -5.02 -4.13
N CYS A 109 -2.69 -4.00 -4.78
CA CYS A 109 -1.92 -2.98 -5.48
C CYS A 109 -1.95 -1.68 -4.68
N ASP A 110 -0.79 -1.24 -4.21
CA ASP A 110 -0.58 0.14 -3.77
C ASP A 110 -0.25 0.97 -5.01
N PRO A 111 -1.19 1.82 -5.49
CA PRO A 111 -1.07 2.46 -6.80
C PRO A 111 -0.23 3.73 -6.73
N VAL A 112 1.05 3.59 -6.43
CA VAL A 112 1.98 4.71 -6.26
C VAL A 112 2.09 5.53 -7.53
N ILE A 113 1.46 6.72 -7.55
CA ILE A 113 1.42 7.65 -8.68
C ILE A 113 1.92 9.02 -8.27
N GLY A 114 1.37 9.56 -7.17
CA GLY A 114 1.58 10.94 -6.77
C GLY A 114 1.00 11.26 -5.41
N ASP A 115 0.98 12.55 -5.06
CA ASP A 115 0.43 13.01 -3.79
C ASP A 115 -0.15 14.42 -3.92
N VAL A 116 -1.07 14.78 -3.03
CA VAL A 116 -1.63 16.13 -2.93
C VAL A 116 -0.50 17.14 -2.71
N GLY A 117 -0.49 18.21 -3.50
CA GLY A 117 0.52 19.27 -3.43
C GLY A 117 1.86 18.94 -4.12
N ARG A 118 2.15 17.66 -4.40
CA ARG A 118 3.35 17.23 -5.15
C ARG A 118 3.05 16.85 -6.60
N GLY A 119 1.79 16.50 -6.90
CA GLY A 119 1.39 15.99 -8.19
C GLY A 119 1.99 14.60 -8.49
N VAL A 120 2.02 14.22 -9.75
CA VAL A 120 2.64 12.98 -10.21
C VAL A 120 4.15 13.04 -10.01
N PHE A 121 4.75 12.05 -9.32
CA PHE A 121 6.19 11.97 -9.08
C PHE A 121 6.84 10.70 -9.65
N VAL A 122 6.05 9.80 -10.22
CA VAL A 122 6.53 8.60 -10.90
C VAL A 122 6.91 8.90 -12.36
N ARG A 123 7.59 7.95 -13.02
CA ARG A 123 7.97 8.11 -14.42
C ARG A 123 6.75 8.10 -15.34
N PRO A 124 6.84 8.77 -16.52
CA PRO A 124 5.80 8.70 -17.55
C PRO A 124 5.42 7.26 -17.91
N GLY A 125 4.14 7.02 -18.17
CA GLY A 125 3.57 5.71 -18.49
C GLY A 125 3.15 4.89 -17.26
N ILE A 126 3.70 5.17 -16.06
CA ILE A 126 3.29 4.47 -14.82
C ILE A 126 1.86 4.86 -14.40
N PRO A 127 1.44 6.13 -14.39
CA PRO A 127 0.08 6.48 -14.01
C PRO A 127 -0.99 5.81 -14.89
N GLU A 128 -0.78 5.80 -16.20
CA GLU A 128 -1.66 5.15 -17.16
C GLU A 128 -1.67 3.63 -16.96
N PHE A 129 -0.50 3.03 -16.75
CA PHE A 129 -0.39 1.60 -16.46
C PHE A 129 -1.15 1.22 -15.16
N MET A 130 -1.02 2.03 -14.12
CA MET A 130 -1.76 1.81 -12.87
C MET A 130 -3.26 1.86 -13.10
N ARG A 131 -3.77 2.91 -13.76
CA ARG A 131 -5.20 3.08 -14.02
C ARG A 131 -5.78 2.01 -14.94
N ASP A 132 -5.08 1.68 -16.03
CA ASP A 132 -5.65 0.89 -17.14
C ASP A 132 -5.36 -0.61 -17.00
N ARG A 133 -4.39 -1.02 -16.15
CA ARG A 133 -3.95 -2.40 -16.06
C ARG A 133 -3.78 -2.93 -14.64
N ALA A 134 -3.01 -2.25 -13.78
CA ALA A 134 -2.70 -2.77 -12.45
C ALA A 134 -3.92 -2.76 -11.53
N VAL A 135 -4.62 -1.64 -11.46
CA VAL A 135 -5.84 -1.49 -10.63
C VAL A 135 -6.96 -2.42 -11.10
N PRO A 136 -7.26 -2.56 -12.41
CA PRO A 136 -8.26 -3.53 -12.88
C PRO A 136 -7.94 -5.00 -12.54
N ALA A 137 -6.67 -5.35 -12.41
CA ALA A 137 -6.24 -6.71 -12.05
C ALA A 137 -6.24 -6.97 -10.52
N ALA A 138 -6.31 -5.90 -9.71
CA ALA A 138 -6.21 -5.99 -8.26
C ALA A 138 -7.53 -6.42 -7.60
N ASP A 139 -7.43 -7.21 -6.53
CA ASP A 139 -8.56 -7.51 -5.65
C ASP A 139 -8.75 -6.38 -4.62
N LEU A 140 -7.64 -5.73 -4.25
CA LEU A 140 -7.57 -4.69 -3.24
C LEU A 140 -6.57 -3.60 -3.66
N ILE A 141 -6.90 -2.33 -3.39
CA ILE A 141 -6.01 -1.19 -3.64
C ILE A 141 -5.97 -0.23 -2.44
N THR A 142 -4.87 0.54 -2.36
CA THR A 142 -4.63 1.45 -1.22
C THR A 142 -4.26 2.89 -1.64
N PRO A 143 -5.03 3.54 -2.54
CA PRO A 143 -4.71 4.87 -3.01
C PRO A 143 -4.75 5.93 -1.90
N ASN A 144 -3.92 6.97 -2.02
CA ASN A 144 -4.18 8.23 -1.35
C ASN A 144 -5.26 9.05 -2.10
N GLN A 145 -5.64 10.22 -1.59
CA GLN A 145 -6.70 11.04 -2.21
C GLN A 145 -6.34 11.46 -3.65
N PHE A 146 -5.10 11.88 -3.90
CA PHE A 146 -4.64 12.25 -5.24
C PHE A 146 -4.73 11.08 -6.23
N GLU A 147 -4.33 9.90 -5.78
CA GLU A 147 -4.38 8.68 -6.58
C GLU A 147 -5.82 8.23 -6.83
N LEU A 148 -6.70 8.33 -5.82
CA LEU A 148 -8.12 8.06 -6.01
C LEU A 148 -8.74 8.99 -7.05
N ASP A 149 -8.42 10.28 -7.00
CA ASP A 149 -8.89 11.27 -7.98
C ASP A 149 -8.41 10.91 -9.39
N TYR A 150 -7.12 10.57 -9.52
CA TYR A 150 -6.54 10.18 -10.81
C TYR A 150 -7.18 8.90 -11.37
N LEU A 151 -7.33 7.87 -10.55
CA LEU A 151 -7.87 6.57 -10.95
C LEU A 151 -9.36 6.62 -11.31
N SER A 152 -10.13 7.44 -10.59
CA SER A 152 -11.57 7.61 -10.81
C SER A 152 -11.91 8.63 -11.90
N GLY A 153 -10.96 9.51 -12.27
CA GLY A 153 -11.20 10.67 -13.13
C GLY A 153 -12.11 11.73 -12.49
N ARG A 154 -12.19 11.75 -11.15
CA ARG A 154 -13.02 12.66 -10.35
C ARG A 154 -12.15 13.51 -9.43
N THR A 155 -12.73 14.55 -8.86
CA THR A 155 -12.12 15.33 -7.77
C THR A 155 -12.93 15.08 -6.51
N THR A 156 -12.26 14.80 -5.40
CA THR A 156 -12.89 14.49 -4.12
C THR A 156 -12.71 15.66 -3.16
N THR A 157 -13.74 16.51 -3.02
CA THR A 157 -13.81 17.62 -2.07
C THR A 157 -14.69 17.29 -0.87
N THR A 158 -15.69 16.47 -1.09
CA THR A 158 -16.63 16.02 -0.03
C THR A 158 -16.49 14.50 0.20
N ARG A 159 -16.94 14.03 1.34
CA ARG A 159 -17.01 12.61 1.64
C ARG A 159 -17.89 11.85 0.62
N ALA A 160 -19.00 12.44 0.19
CA ALA A 160 -19.88 11.84 -0.80
C ALA A 160 -19.18 11.66 -2.16
N GLU A 161 -18.38 12.64 -2.58
CA GLU A 161 -17.57 12.54 -3.81
C GLU A 161 -16.47 11.48 -3.68
N ALA A 162 -15.84 11.35 -2.51
CA ALA A 162 -14.87 10.28 -2.26
C ALA A 162 -15.50 8.89 -2.39
N PHE A 163 -16.74 8.69 -1.90
CA PHE A 163 -17.46 7.44 -2.13
C PHE A 163 -17.83 7.23 -3.60
N ALA A 164 -18.29 8.28 -4.29
CA ALA A 164 -18.58 8.17 -5.72
C ALA A 164 -17.32 7.89 -6.56
N ALA A 165 -16.15 8.36 -6.11
CA ALA A 165 -14.87 8.01 -6.72
C ALA A 165 -14.52 6.53 -6.46
N CYS A 166 -14.72 6.02 -5.24
CA CYS A 166 -14.56 4.59 -4.96
C CYS A 166 -15.50 3.73 -5.80
N ASP A 167 -16.78 4.12 -5.97
CA ASP A 167 -17.73 3.38 -6.81
C ASP A 167 -17.25 3.30 -8.28
N ALA A 168 -16.71 4.40 -8.80
CA ALA A 168 -16.15 4.42 -10.16
C ALA A 168 -14.94 3.48 -10.29
N VAL A 169 -14.09 3.41 -9.28
CA VAL A 169 -12.93 2.51 -9.28
C VAL A 169 -13.35 1.05 -9.05
N HIS A 170 -14.33 0.78 -8.18
CA HIS A 170 -14.90 -0.58 -8.00
C HIS A 170 -15.47 -1.15 -9.31
N ALA A 171 -16.12 -0.31 -10.12
CA ALA A 171 -16.62 -0.73 -11.43
C ALA A 171 -15.52 -1.21 -12.38
N ASN A 172 -14.27 -0.89 -12.08
CA ASN A 172 -13.09 -1.19 -12.90
C ASN A 172 -12.28 -2.41 -12.43
N GLY A 173 -12.66 -3.05 -11.30
CA GLY A 173 -12.01 -4.29 -10.85
C GLY A 173 -11.91 -4.49 -9.35
N PRO A 174 -11.27 -3.61 -8.58
CA PRO A 174 -11.00 -3.85 -7.17
C PRO A 174 -12.28 -4.04 -6.35
N ARG A 175 -12.29 -5.09 -5.52
CA ARG A 175 -13.42 -5.36 -4.60
C ARG A 175 -13.29 -4.61 -3.27
N VAL A 176 -12.06 -4.23 -2.91
CA VAL A 176 -11.76 -3.50 -1.67
C VAL A 176 -10.86 -2.32 -1.99
N ILE A 177 -11.22 -1.16 -1.48
CA ILE A 177 -10.44 0.08 -1.62
C ILE A 177 -10.23 0.65 -0.22
N MET A 178 -8.98 0.94 0.15
CA MET A 178 -8.67 1.73 1.33
C MET A 178 -8.02 3.03 0.88
N VAL A 179 -8.70 4.16 1.10
CA VAL A 179 -8.18 5.49 0.80
C VAL A 179 -7.42 6.02 2.00
N THR A 180 -6.16 6.36 1.78
CA THR A 180 -5.30 6.95 2.82
C THR A 180 -5.25 8.46 2.69
N SER A 181 -4.96 9.16 3.80
CA SER A 181 -4.70 10.62 3.83
C SER A 181 -5.79 11.46 3.15
N LEU A 182 -7.06 11.12 3.43
CA LEU A 182 -8.21 11.82 2.86
C LEU A 182 -8.48 13.12 3.63
N HIS A 183 -8.56 14.22 2.90
CA HIS A 183 -8.94 15.53 3.40
C HIS A 183 -10.13 16.07 2.59
N THR A 184 -11.31 16.04 3.17
CA THR A 184 -12.53 16.61 2.60
C THR A 184 -12.99 17.81 3.42
N GLU A 185 -13.99 18.53 2.93
CA GLU A 185 -14.65 19.62 3.70
C GLU A 185 -15.23 19.15 5.03
N ASP A 186 -15.54 17.85 5.13
CA ASP A 186 -16.02 17.20 6.37
C ASP A 186 -14.88 16.83 7.35
N THR A 187 -13.62 16.96 6.93
CA THR A 187 -12.45 16.60 7.73
C THR A 187 -11.94 17.82 8.50
N PRO A 188 -11.96 17.83 9.85
CA PRO A 188 -11.37 18.91 10.62
C PRO A 188 -9.91 19.15 10.27
N ALA A 189 -9.46 20.40 10.32
CA ALA A 189 -8.11 20.80 9.90
C ALA A 189 -6.97 20.12 10.70
N ASP A 190 -7.28 19.70 11.93
CA ASP A 190 -6.37 18.99 12.84
C ASP A 190 -6.50 17.45 12.76
N CYS A 191 -7.23 16.94 11.75
CA CYS A 191 -7.48 15.53 11.56
C CYS A 191 -7.07 15.06 10.15
N ILE A 192 -6.98 13.74 10.00
CA ILE A 192 -6.85 13.02 8.73
C ILE A 192 -7.87 11.90 8.74
N ASP A 193 -8.59 11.74 7.64
CA ASP A 193 -9.51 10.64 7.44
C ASP A 193 -8.85 9.50 6.65
N LEU A 194 -9.17 8.28 7.02
CA LEU A 194 -8.92 7.08 6.26
C LEU A 194 -10.28 6.43 5.96
N MET A 195 -10.51 6.05 4.74
CA MET A 195 -11.78 5.47 4.32
C MET A 195 -11.55 4.09 3.71
N ALA A 196 -12.44 3.15 3.98
CA ALA A 196 -12.42 1.87 3.28
C ALA A 196 -13.81 1.53 2.75
N SER A 197 -13.84 0.97 1.55
CA SER A 197 -15.03 0.50 0.85
C SER A 197 -14.82 -0.94 0.40
N GLY A 198 -15.73 -1.82 0.78
CA GLY A 198 -15.65 -3.24 0.47
C GLY A 198 -17.01 -3.93 0.49
N PRO A 199 -17.05 -5.26 0.30
CA PRO A 199 -18.31 -6.01 0.21
C PRO A 199 -19.16 -5.95 1.49
N ASP A 200 -18.54 -5.72 2.66
CA ASP A 200 -19.19 -5.65 3.97
C ASP A 200 -19.63 -4.24 4.36
N GLY A 201 -19.31 -3.23 3.53
CA GLY A 201 -19.76 -1.86 3.73
C GLY A 201 -18.68 -0.81 3.49
N ARG A 202 -19.03 0.41 3.91
CA ARG A 202 -18.17 1.59 3.84
C ARG A 202 -17.87 2.08 5.24
N TYR A 203 -16.63 2.40 5.48
CA TYR A 203 -16.13 2.73 6.81
C TYR A 203 -15.17 3.90 6.75
N LEU A 204 -15.16 4.70 7.81
CA LEU A 204 -14.27 5.82 7.99
C LEU A 204 -13.59 5.74 9.36
N VAL A 205 -12.30 5.99 9.39
CA VAL A 205 -11.53 6.23 10.61
C VAL A 205 -10.97 7.63 10.52
N ARG A 206 -11.13 8.41 11.60
CA ARG A 206 -10.54 9.73 11.75
C ARG A 206 -9.44 9.70 12.79
N THR A 207 -8.24 10.15 12.42
CA THR A 207 -7.09 10.24 13.31
C THR A 207 -6.66 11.70 13.49
N PRO A 208 -6.04 12.07 14.62
CA PRO A 208 -5.38 13.36 14.72
C PRO A 208 -4.30 13.50 13.66
N LYS A 209 -4.18 14.70 13.10
CA LYS A 209 -3.08 15.04 12.20
C LYS A 209 -1.81 15.24 13.01
N LEU A 210 -0.74 14.56 12.60
CA LEU A 210 0.58 14.73 13.20
C LEU A 210 1.39 15.72 12.36
N ASP A 211 2.13 16.60 13.02
CA ASP A 211 3.06 17.53 12.35
C ASP A 211 4.34 16.78 11.99
N ILE A 212 4.26 15.99 10.93
CA ILE A 212 5.35 15.14 10.46
C ILE A 212 5.29 15.01 8.93
N SER A 213 6.46 15.00 8.31
CA SER A 213 6.62 14.72 6.88
C SER A 213 7.67 13.62 6.72
N VAL A 214 7.20 12.41 6.45
CA VAL A 214 8.03 11.21 6.31
C VAL A 214 7.62 10.41 5.07
N ASN A 215 8.51 9.56 4.59
CA ASN A 215 8.22 8.62 3.52
C ASN A 215 8.00 7.21 4.11
N GLY A 216 7.35 6.33 3.36
CA GLY A 216 7.17 4.92 3.71
C GLY A 216 5.95 4.60 4.58
N ALA A 217 5.22 5.61 5.08
CA ALA A 217 3.98 5.37 5.83
C ALA A 217 2.89 4.72 4.97
N GLY A 218 2.80 5.11 3.68
CA GLY A 218 1.91 4.48 2.69
C GLY A 218 2.21 3.01 2.51
N ASP A 219 3.48 2.66 2.29
CA ASP A 219 3.91 1.26 2.14
C ASP A 219 3.57 0.40 3.38
N ALA A 220 3.80 0.97 4.58
CA ALA A 220 3.49 0.27 5.83
C ALA A 220 2.00 0.04 6.00
N ILE A 221 1.16 1.06 5.78
CA ILE A 221 -0.29 0.94 5.98
C ILE A 221 -0.94 0.05 4.92
N ALA A 222 -0.46 0.08 3.67
CA ALA A 222 -0.91 -0.82 2.61
C ALA A 222 -0.65 -2.29 3.00
N ALA A 223 0.55 -2.59 3.47
CA ALA A 223 0.93 -3.91 3.95
C ALA A 223 0.07 -4.37 5.14
N LEU A 224 -0.11 -3.51 6.15
CA LEU A 224 -0.93 -3.78 7.34
C LEU A 224 -2.39 -4.02 6.95
N PHE A 225 -2.98 -3.16 6.12
CA PHE A 225 -4.35 -3.31 5.69
C PHE A 225 -4.57 -4.61 4.93
N PHE A 226 -3.67 -4.94 4.00
CA PHE A 226 -3.75 -6.16 3.22
C PHE A 226 -3.75 -7.43 4.09
N VAL A 227 -2.79 -7.56 5.00
CA VAL A 227 -2.70 -8.77 5.84
C VAL A 227 -3.84 -8.85 6.86
N HIS A 228 -4.31 -7.73 7.40
CA HIS A 228 -5.46 -7.72 8.30
C HIS A 228 -6.74 -8.09 7.55
N TRP A 229 -6.98 -7.51 6.36
CA TRP A 229 -8.14 -7.86 5.54
C TRP A 229 -8.11 -9.34 5.13
N LYS A 230 -6.96 -9.85 4.70
CA LYS A 230 -6.80 -11.25 4.32
C LYS A 230 -7.05 -12.20 5.50
N SER A 231 -6.72 -11.79 6.72
CA SER A 231 -6.91 -12.59 7.94
C SER A 231 -8.35 -12.58 8.44
N THR A 232 -9.06 -11.47 8.29
CA THR A 232 -10.37 -11.26 8.91
C THR A 232 -11.53 -11.29 7.92
N HIS A 233 -11.25 -11.02 6.65
CA HIS A 233 -12.24 -10.75 5.60
C HIS A 233 -13.23 -9.63 5.96
N SER A 234 -12.83 -8.73 6.87
CA SER A 234 -13.59 -7.56 7.30
C SER A 234 -12.88 -6.29 6.93
N THR A 235 -13.52 -5.47 6.10
CA THR A 235 -13.02 -4.14 5.71
C THR A 235 -12.91 -3.21 6.92
N ALA A 236 -13.92 -3.27 7.83
CA ALA A 236 -13.93 -2.49 9.06
C ALA A 236 -12.75 -2.83 9.98
N GLU A 237 -12.56 -4.12 10.26
CA GLU A 237 -11.51 -4.56 11.18
C GLU A 237 -10.12 -4.30 10.62
N ALA A 238 -9.92 -4.52 9.32
CA ALA A 238 -8.67 -4.21 8.64
C ALA A 238 -8.35 -2.72 8.69
N LEU A 239 -9.35 -1.85 8.44
CA LEU A 239 -9.18 -0.39 8.52
C LEU A 239 -8.81 0.04 9.94
N SER A 240 -9.51 -0.48 10.97
CA SER A 240 -9.22 -0.18 12.37
C SER A 240 -7.78 -0.52 12.73
N LYS A 241 -7.36 -1.76 12.46
CA LYS A 241 -6.03 -2.26 12.81
C LYS A 241 -4.93 -1.51 12.05
N ALA A 242 -5.07 -1.34 10.74
CA ALA A 242 -4.08 -0.66 9.92
C ALA A 242 -3.94 0.82 10.32
N ALA A 243 -5.05 1.54 10.50
CA ALA A 243 -5.03 2.95 10.91
C ALA A 243 -4.43 3.12 12.32
N SER A 244 -4.77 2.24 13.26
CA SER A 244 -4.26 2.28 14.63
C SER A 244 -2.76 2.05 14.68
N SER A 245 -2.27 1.02 14.00
CA SER A 245 -0.84 0.71 13.91
C SER A 245 -0.05 1.80 13.19
N ALA A 246 -0.54 2.30 12.06
CA ALA A 246 0.11 3.38 11.33
C ALA A 246 0.16 4.67 12.16
N TYR A 247 -0.92 5.03 12.85
CA TYR A 247 -0.92 6.18 13.74
C TYR A 247 0.10 6.03 14.87
N GLY A 248 0.17 4.88 15.54
CA GLY A 248 1.15 4.61 16.59
C GLY A 248 2.59 4.72 16.11
N LEU A 249 2.90 4.13 14.95
CA LEU A 249 4.19 4.27 14.29
C LEU A 249 4.55 5.74 14.02
N LEU A 250 3.63 6.50 13.42
CA LEU A 250 3.84 7.90 13.08
C LEU A 250 3.94 8.80 14.31
N ALA A 251 3.13 8.56 15.35
CA ALA A 251 3.19 9.31 16.60
C ALA A 251 4.54 9.13 17.31
N ARG A 252 5.08 7.90 17.37
CA ARG A 252 6.42 7.65 17.91
C ARG A 252 7.52 8.27 17.04
N THR A 253 7.36 8.25 15.73
CA THR A 253 8.30 8.88 14.79
C THR A 253 8.32 10.40 14.99
N ALA A 254 7.15 11.04 15.11
CA ALA A 254 7.02 12.48 15.37
C ALA A 254 7.62 12.87 16.73
N ALA A 255 7.32 12.11 17.79
CA ALA A 255 7.86 12.36 19.13
C ALA A 255 9.39 12.28 19.19
N ALA A 256 9.99 11.44 18.35
CA ALA A 256 11.44 11.32 18.22
C ALA A 256 12.09 12.37 17.29
N GLY A 257 11.30 13.19 16.59
CA GLY A 257 11.80 14.14 15.59
C GLY A 257 12.53 13.46 14.44
N SER A 258 12.21 12.18 14.13
CA SER A 258 12.90 11.41 13.11
C SER A 258 12.38 11.77 11.71
N ARG A 259 13.30 11.81 10.73
CA ARG A 259 12.97 11.95 9.31
C ARG A 259 12.60 10.62 8.64
N GLU A 260 12.94 9.50 9.30
CA GLU A 260 12.59 8.15 8.87
C GLU A 260 11.55 7.55 9.82
N ILE A 261 10.60 6.80 9.30
CA ILE A 261 9.65 6.07 10.16
C ILE A 261 10.38 5.04 11.01
N LEU A 262 10.02 4.96 12.28
CA LEU A 262 10.72 4.14 13.27
C LEU A 262 10.13 2.72 13.36
N THR A 263 10.07 2.00 12.24
CA THR A 263 9.43 0.68 12.14
C THR A 263 9.92 -0.31 13.21
N VAL A 264 11.23 -0.36 13.45
CA VAL A 264 11.82 -1.28 14.44
C VAL A 264 11.57 -0.78 15.87
N ALA A 265 11.81 0.50 16.13
CA ALA A 265 11.64 1.06 17.49
C ALA A 265 10.16 1.13 17.90
N ALA A 266 9.23 1.24 16.96
CA ALA A 266 7.78 1.27 17.19
C ALA A 266 7.09 -0.06 16.87
N GLN A 267 7.83 -1.18 16.77
CA GLN A 267 7.30 -2.47 16.32
C GLN A 267 6.11 -3.01 17.11
N ASP A 268 5.99 -2.62 18.38
CA ASP A 268 4.87 -3.05 19.22
C ASP A 268 3.55 -2.45 18.77
N GLU A 269 3.58 -1.28 18.12
CA GLU A 269 2.39 -0.64 17.54
C GLU A 269 1.74 -1.49 16.43
N PHE A 270 2.48 -2.39 15.80
CA PHE A 270 1.91 -3.30 14.79
C PHE A 270 1.08 -4.42 15.41
N VAL A 271 1.41 -4.85 16.64
CA VAL A 271 0.76 -5.97 17.33
C VAL A 271 -0.25 -5.47 18.36
N THR A 272 0.11 -4.45 19.12
CA THR A 272 -0.70 -3.87 20.20
C THR A 272 -0.63 -2.35 20.08
N PRO A 273 -1.41 -1.74 19.18
CA PRO A 273 -1.42 -0.31 19.01
C PRO A 273 -1.74 0.42 20.31
N SER A 274 -0.98 1.47 20.63
CA SER A 274 -1.19 2.29 21.81
C SER A 274 -2.51 3.06 21.82
N ARG A 275 -3.11 3.24 20.64
CA ARG A 275 -4.43 3.84 20.44
C ARG A 275 -5.21 3.08 19.39
N ILE A 276 -6.44 2.70 19.74
CA ILE A 276 -7.37 2.02 18.82
C ILE A 276 -8.35 3.03 18.24
N PHE A 277 -8.48 3.05 16.92
CA PHE A 277 -9.47 3.83 16.20
C PHE A 277 -10.58 2.91 15.71
N THR A 278 -11.81 3.18 16.17
CA THR A 278 -13.00 2.42 15.76
C THR A 278 -13.58 3.01 14.48
N PRO A 279 -13.80 2.20 13.44
CA PRO A 279 -14.40 2.68 12.21
C PRO A 279 -15.87 3.06 12.42
N GLU A 280 -16.26 4.21 11.89
CA GLU A 280 -17.65 4.60 11.69
C GLU A 280 -18.16 3.88 10.42
N LYS A 281 -19.29 3.19 10.51
CA LYS A 281 -19.98 2.65 9.35
C LYS A 281 -20.83 3.75 8.71
N LEU A 282 -20.75 3.90 7.40
CA LEU A 282 -21.39 4.97 6.64
C LEU A 282 -22.43 4.42 5.65
#